data_ae9c219473e4d6a5df7f5297d91aabb2
#
_entry.id   ae9c219473e4d6a5df7f5297d91aabb2
#
_cell.length_a   1.000
_cell.length_b   1.000
_cell.length_c   1.000
_cell.angle_alpha   90.00
_cell.angle_beta   90.00
_cell.angle_gamma   90.00
#
_symmetry.space_group_name_H-M   'P 1'
#
loop_
_entity.id
_entity.type
_entity.pdbx_description
1 polymer ?
#
loop_
_entity_poly.entity_id
_entity_poly.type
_entity_poly.pdbx_seq_one_letter_code
_entity_poly.pdbx_strand_id
1 'polypeptide(L)'
;MIITDIEKIDNMAEQMCGNNPNLIAIDMNDYNRLKSSSSYLNATQIQMQCFLSEGIEQLKQAIKEFKTEGAHQVLLQICGVSSALEVHEIRFKEMCMILKVVEEHFEKNQVAEKLVLHVTSALDKDFCKNVDIVWGLSHRKSTEIIGREVNVIVGYK
;
A
#
# COMPACT_ATOMS: atom_id res chain seq x y z
N MET A 1 -4.20 -11.19 5.99
CA MET A 1 -3.59 -12.45 5.51
C MET A 1 -2.77 -12.16 4.26
N ILE A 2 -1.53 -12.58 4.28
CA ILE A 2 -0.59 -12.32 3.18
C ILE A 2 -0.85 -13.28 2.01
N ILE A 3 -0.99 -12.72 0.82
CA ILE A 3 -1.13 -13.44 -0.44
C ILE A 3 0.26 -13.60 -1.04
N THR A 4 0.66 -14.83 -1.32
CA THR A 4 1.97 -15.15 -1.92
C THR A 4 1.84 -15.74 -3.33
N ASP A 5 0.65 -16.14 -3.72
CA ASP A 5 0.36 -16.72 -5.03
C ASP A 5 0.44 -15.63 -6.11
N ILE A 6 1.37 -15.80 -7.05
CA ILE A 6 1.64 -14.80 -8.10
C ILE A 6 0.44 -14.57 -9.02
N GLU A 7 -0.35 -15.60 -9.32
CA GLU A 7 -1.54 -15.42 -10.15
C GLU A 7 -2.58 -14.55 -9.47
N LYS A 8 -2.78 -14.72 -8.17
CA LYS A 8 -3.68 -13.89 -7.37
C LYS A 8 -3.17 -12.45 -7.28
N ILE A 9 -1.87 -12.28 -7.14
CA ILE A 9 -1.24 -10.94 -7.11
C ILE A 9 -1.36 -10.26 -8.47
N ASP A 10 -1.14 -10.98 -9.57
CA ASP A 10 -1.33 -10.44 -10.93
C ASP A 10 -2.77 -9.99 -11.15
N ASN A 11 -3.75 -10.79 -10.75
CA ASN A 11 -5.16 -10.43 -10.84
C ASN A 11 -5.52 -9.21 -10.00
N MET A 12 -4.98 -9.14 -8.81
CA MET A 12 -5.15 -7.99 -7.93
C MET A 12 -4.58 -6.71 -8.55
N ALA A 13 -3.40 -6.80 -9.15
CA ALA A 13 -2.77 -5.68 -9.84
C ALA A 13 -3.59 -5.20 -11.05
N GLU A 14 -4.15 -6.11 -11.83
CA GLU A 14 -5.04 -5.75 -12.94
C GLU A 14 -6.27 -4.99 -12.46
N GLN A 15 -6.86 -5.41 -11.34
CA GLN A 15 -7.98 -4.70 -10.74
C GLN A 15 -7.59 -3.31 -10.22
N MET A 16 -6.42 -3.20 -9.61
CA MET A 16 -5.90 -1.92 -9.12
C MET A 16 -5.66 -0.91 -10.24
N CYS A 17 -5.22 -1.38 -11.40
CA CYS A 17 -4.79 -0.52 -12.50
C CYS A 17 -5.86 -0.21 -13.52
N GLY A 18 -6.87 -1.07 -13.69
CA GLY A 18 -7.64 -1.07 -14.94
C GLY A 18 -9.12 -0.75 -14.88
N ASN A 19 -9.81 -1.08 -13.83
CA ASN A 19 -11.28 -1.20 -13.91
C ASN A 19 -12.08 -0.16 -13.12
N ASN A 20 -11.43 0.65 -12.30
CA ASN A 20 -12.10 1.66 -11.49
C ASN A 20 -11.70 3.06 -11.92
N PRO A 21 -12.60 4.06 -11.83
CA PRO A 21 -12.21 5.44 -12.02
C PRO A 21 -11.11 5.82 -11.04
N ASN A 22 -9.94 6.14 -11.55
CA ASN A 22 -8.80 6.50 -10.75
C ASN A 22 -8.71 8.03 -10.64
N LEU A 23 -8.70 8.53 -9.42
CA LEU A 23 -8.41 9.94 -9.13
C LEU A 23 -6.89 10.19 -9.20
N ILE A 24 -6.13 9.21 -8.70
CA ILE A 24 -4.67 9.16 -8.85
C ILE A 24 -4.37 7.75 -9.37
N ALA A 25 -3.87 7.67 -10.59
CA ALA A 25 -3.72 6.41 -11.29
C ALA A 25 -2.42 5.69 -10.92
N ILE A 26 -2.56 4.38 -10.67
CA ILE A 26 -1.46 3.42 -10.76
C ILE A 26 -1.66 2.69 -12.09
N ASP A 27 -0.63 2.57 -12.90
CA ASP A 27 -0.73 1.85 -14.16
C ASP A 27 -0.02 0.49 -14.11
N MET A 28 -0.27 -0.35 -15.13
CA MET A 28 0.35 -1.67 -15.20
C MET A 28 1.87 -1.61 -15.37
N ASN A 29 2.41 -0.49 -15.87
CA ASN A 29 3.86 -0.30 -15.95
C ASN A 29 4.49 -0.20 -14.56
N ASP A 30 3.80 0.42 -13.60
CA ASP A 30 4.25 0.47 -12.20
C ASP A 30 4.35 -0.94 -11.63
N TYR A 31 3.32 -1.76 -11.85
CA TYR A 31 3.30 -3.15 -11.40
C TYR A 31 4.36 -4.01 -12.10
N ASN A 32 4.48 -3.88 -13.40
CA ASN A 32 5.46 -4.64 -14.18
C ASN A 32 6.89 -4.32 -13.77
N ARG A 33 7.17 -3.05 -13.47
CA ARG A 33 8.47 -2.64 -12.92
C ARG A 33 8.73 -3.26 -11.55
N LEU A 34 7.74 -3.22 -10.68
CA LEU A 34 7.83 -3.84 -9.36
C LEU A 34 8.11 -5.33 -9.48
N LYS A 35 7.36 -6.04 -10.31
CA LYS A 35 7.48 -7.48 -10.52
C LYS A 35 8.85 -7.85 -11.09
N SER A 36 9.34 -7.12 -12.10
CA SER A 36 10.63 -7.40 -12.75
C SER A 36 11.83 -7.08 -11.86
N SER A 37 11.71 -6.11 -10.95
CA SER A 37 12.79 -5.71 -10.05
C SER A 37 12.82 -6.49 -8.73
N SER A 38 11.86 -7.37 -8.50
CA SER A 38 11.70 -8.11 -7.25
C SER A 38 11.98 -9.59 -7.45
N SER A 39 12.54 -10.23 -6.42
CA SER A 39 12.71 -11.68 -6.39
C SER A 39 11.38 -12.38 -6.11
N TYR A 40 10.55 -11.79 -5.26
CA TYR A 40 9.21 -12.26 -4.97
C TYR A 40 8.30 -11.10 -4.54
N LEU A 41 7.01 -11.35 -4.59
CA LEU A 41 5.98 -10.40 -4.20
C LEU A 41 5.10 -10.98 -3.10
N ASN A 42 4.69 -10.13 -2.19
CA ASN A 42 3.62 -10.42 -1.22
C ASN A 42 2.55 -9.34 -1.34
N ALA A 43 1.31 -9.71 -1.10
CA ALA A 43 0.20 -8.77 -1.19
C ALA A 43 -0.83 -8.99 -0.08
N THR A 44 -1.63 -7.99 0.17
CA THR A 44 -2.82 -8.09 1.01
C THR A 44 -3.91 -7.16 0.52
N GLN A 45 -5.14 -7.52 0.79
CA GLN A 45 -6.31 -6.70 0.55
C GLN A 45 -7.02 -6.51 1.87
N ILE A 46 -7.25 -5.26 2.26
CA ILE A 46 -7.83 -4.90 3.54
C ILE A 46 -9.13 -4.15 3.27
N GLN A 47 -10.21 -4.61 3.87
CA GLN A 47 -11.48 -3.90 3.86
C GLN A 47 -11.67 -3.20 5.19
N MET A 48 -11.93 -1.90 5.14
CA MET A 48 -12.06 -1.04 6.31
C MET A 48 -13.43 -0.38 6.31
N GLN A 49 -14.02 -0.25 7.47
CA GLN A 49 -15.20 0.58 7.64
C GLN A 49 -14.83 2.07 7.56
N CYS A 50 -15.82 2.92 7.31
CA CYS A 50 -15.63 4.36 7.10
C CYS A 50 -15.10 5.12 8.31
N PHE A 51 -15.04 4.52 9.49
CA PHE A 51 -14.56 5.18 10.68
C PHE A 51 -13.06 5.04 10.85
N LEU A 52 -12.40 6.19 10.91
CA LEU A 52 -10.93 6.31 10.92
C LEU A 52 -10.23 5.48 11.98
N SER A 53 -10.75 5.43 13.21
CA SER A 53 -10.04 4.79 14.31
C SER A 53 -9.98 3.27 14.20
N GLU A 54 -11.10 2.61 13.98
CA GLU A 54 -11.16 1.16 13.86
C GLU A 54 -10.51 0.66 12.56
N GLY A 55 -10.75 1.37 11.47
CA GLY A 55 -10.14 1.06 10.18
C GLY A 55 -8.62 1.17 10.20
N ILE A 56 -8.08 2.19 10.84
CA ILE A 56 -6.62 2.37 10.96
C ILE A 56 -5.99 1.25 11.80
N GLU A 57 -6.65 0.80 12.86
CA GLU A 57 -6.15 -0.33 13.64
C GLU A 57 -6.15 -1.64 12.83
N GLN A 58 -7.18 -1.89 12.03
CA GLN A 58 -7.23 -3.03 11.12
C GLN A 58 -6.09 -2.96 10.10
N LEU A 59 -5.85 -1.79 9.54
CA LEU A 59 -4.75 -1.56 8.59
C LEU A 59 -3.39 -1.81 9.25
N LYS A 60 -3.16 -1.30 10.44
CA LYS A 60 -1.92 -1.52 11.19
C LYS A 60 -1.66 -3.00 11.43
N GLN A 61 -2.68 -3.75 11.81
CA GLN A 61 -2.56 -5.20 12.04
C GLN A 61 -2.21 -5.94 10.75
N ALA A 62 -2.85 -5.61 9.66
CA ALA A 62 -2.60 -6.26 8.37
C ALA A 62 -1.20 -5.91 7.83
N ILE A 63 -0.76 -4.66 7.96
CA ILE A 63 0.56 -4.21 7.50
C ILE A 63 1.69 -4.85 8.31
N LYS A 64 1.48 -5.09 9.60
CA LYS A 64 2.47 -5.77 10.46
C LYS A 64 2.81 -7.18 10.00
N GLU A 65 1.94 -7.84 9.25
CA GLU A 65 2.21 -9.17 8.71
C GLU A 65 3.30 -9.16 7.62
N PHE A 66 3.55 -8.02 6.98
CA PHE A 66 4.61 -7.91 5.98
C PHE A 66 5.98 -7.84 6.64
N LYS A 67 6.92 -8.62 6.11
CA LYS A 67 8.34 -8.49 6.46
C LYS A 67 8.85 -7.15 5.95
N THR A 68 9.73 -6.53 6.70
CA THR A 68 10.39 -5.29 6.29
C THR A 68 11.73 -5.55 5.61
N GLU A 69 12.41 -6.63 6.01
CA GLU A 69 13.69 -7.00 5.44
C GLU A 69 13.55 -7.38 3.95
N GLY A 70 14.36 -6.74 3.12
CA GLY A 70 14.36 -6.96 1.68
C GLY A 70 13.25 -6.25 0.91
N ALA A 71 12.30 -5.61 1.59
CA ALA A 71 11.28 -4.80 0.95
C ALA A 71 11.93 -3.57 0.28
N HIS A 72 11.67 -3.37 -1.02
CA HIS A 72 12.25 -2.24 -1.73
C HIS A 72 11.21 -1.33 -2.39
N GLN A 73 10.02 -1.84 -2.65
CA GLN A 73 8.94 -1.05 -3.23
C GLN A 73 7.59 -1.55 -2.78
N VAL A 74 6.68 -0.62 -2.53
CA VAL A 74 5.28 -0.89 -2.18
C VAL A 74 4.38 -0.23 -3.21
N LEU A 75 3.43 -1.01 -3.72
CA LEU A 75 2.36 -0.51 -4.56
C LEU A 75 1.08 -0.49 -3.71
N LEU A 76 0.51 0.68 -3.52
CA LEU A 76 -0.60 0.91 -2.61
C LEU A 76 -1.77 1.56 -3.34
N GLN A 77 -2.93 0.95 -3.28
CA GLN A 77 -4.16 1.56 -3.77
C GLN A 77 -5.15 1.74 -2.63
N ILE A 78 -5.67 2.94 -2.52
CA ILE A 78 -6.77 3.28 -1.61
C ILE A 78 -8.02 3.44 -2.46
N CYS A 79 -9.02 2.59 -2.22
CA CYS A 79 -10.26 2.61 -2.96
C CYS A 79 -11.43 2.99 -2.04
N GLY A 80 -12.15 4.03 -2.40
CA GLY A 80 -13.42 4.36 -1.78
C GLY A 80 -14.51 3.49 -2.34
N VAL A 81 -15.21 2.76 -1.49
CA VAL A 81 -16.31 1.88 -1.87
C VAL A 81 -17.62 2.51 -1.39
N SER A 82 -18.49 2.84 -2.33
CA SER A 82 -19.78 3.46 -2.06
C SER A 82 -20.94 2.69 -2.71
N SER A 83 -22.16 2.94 -2.22
CA SER A 83 -23.38 2.43 -2.84
C SER A 83 -24.05 3.51 -3.68
N ALA A 84 -25.11 3.14 -4.40
CA ALA A 84 -25.94 4.09 -5.11
C ALA A 84 -26.65 5.10 -4.18
N LEU A 85 -26.82 4.72 -2.90
CA LEU A 85 -27.51 5.52 -1.88
C LEU A 85 -26.58 6.31 -0.97
N GLU A 86 -25.32 5.86 -0.84
CA GLU A 86 -24.33 6.49 0.01
C GLU A 86 -23.03 6.72 -0.77
N VAL A 87 -22.58 7.95 -0.77
CA VAL A 87 -21.30 8.32 -1.36
C VAL A 87 -20.28 8.50 -0.25
N HIS A 88 -19.24 7.65 -0.26
CA HIS A 88 -18.15 7.72 0.70
C HIS A 88 -16.88 8.23 0.01
N GLU A 89 -16.71 9.55 0.03
CA GLU A 89 -15.51 10.18 -0.49
C GLU A 89 -14.33 9.94 0.45
N ILE A 90 -13.18 9.64 -0.13
CA ILE A 90 -11.94 9.55 0.64
C ILE A 90 -11.47 10.98 0.94
N ARG A 91 -11.38 11.29 2.22
CA ARG A 91 -10.89 12.59 2.67
C ARG A 91 -9.36 12.60 2.64
N PHE A 92 -8.80 13.75 2.38
CA PHE A 92 -7.34 13.95 2.38
C PHE A 92 -6.69 13.48 3.68
N LYS A 93 -7.32 13.74 4.81
CA LYS A 93 -6.85 13.31 6.12
C LYS A 93 -6.77 11.79 6.25
N GLU A 94 -7.78 11.06 5.75
CA GLU A 94 -7.76 9.58 5.73
C GLU A 94 -6.60 9.05 4.89
N MET A 95 -6.43 9.60 3.70
CA MET A 95 -5.37 9.24 2.79
C MET A 95 -4.00 9.41 3.43
N CYS A 96 -3.77 10.56 4.07
CA CYS A 96 -2.52 10.82 4.79
C CYS A 96 -2.29 9.84 5.93
N MET A 97 -3.33 9.48 6.66
CA MET A 97 -3.23 8.51 7.76
C MET A 97 -2.90 7.11 7.25
N ILE A 98 -3.51 6.67 6.15
CA ILE A 98 -3.24 5.38 5.53
C ILE A 98 -1.80 5.32 5.03
N LEU A 99 -1.36 6.34 4.30
CA LEU A 99 0.03 6.45 3.81
C LEU A 99 1.03 6.41 4.97
N LYS A 100 0.72 7.12 6.04
CA LYS A 100 1.58 7.18 7.23
C LYS A 100 1.74 5.81 7.89
N VAL A 101 0.68 5.01 7.99
CA VAL A 101 0.75 3.66 8.54
C VAL A 101 1.71 2.79 7.72
N VAL A 102 1.61 2.86 6.40
CA VAL A 102 2.47 2.09 5.49
C VAL A 102 3.92 2.57 5.58
N GLU A 103 4.15 3.88 5.52
CA GLU A 103 5.47 4.47 5.64
C GLU A 103 6.15 4.11 6.96
N GLU A 104 5.46 4.26 8.07
CA GLU A 104 6.00 3.95 9.39
C GLU A 104 6.41 2.49 9.53
N HIS A 105 5.63 1.57 8.97
CA HIS A 105 5.99 0.15 9.04
C HIS A 105 7.28 -0.16 8.27
N PHE A 106 7.39 0.31 7.03
CA PHE A 106 8.52 -0.02 6.16
C PHE A 106 9.76 0.83 6.44
N GLU A 107 9.59 2.11 6.72
CA GLU A 107 10.71 3.02 6.96
C GLU A 107 11.24 2.95 8.39
N LYS A 108 10.35 2.91 9.38
CA LYS A 108 10.73 2.96 10.80
C LYS A 108 11.49 1.73 11.25
N ASN A 109 11.16 0.56 10.74
CA ASN A 109 11.88 -0.67 11.08
C ASN A 109 13.27 -0.75 10.45
N GLN A 110 13.51 0.04 9.40
CA GLN A 110 14.82 0.16 8.77
C GLN A 110 15.65 1.32 9.36
N VAL A 111 15.00 2.31 9.96
CA VAL A 111 15.67 3.46 10.60
C VAL A 111 16.56 3.05 11.77
N ALA A 112 16.18 2.01 12.52
CA ALA A 112 17.00 1.53 13.64
C ALA A 112 18.37 0.98 13.17
N GLU A 113 18.40 0.23 12.07
CA GLU A 113 19.65 -0.23 11.46
C GLU A 113 20.43 0.93 10.83
N LYS A 114 19.75 1.93 10.32
CA LYS A 114 20.35 3.08 9.66
C LYS A 114 20.86 4.17 10.57
N LEU A 115 20.30 4.31 11.76
CA LEU A 115 20.85 5.26 12.73
C LEU A 115 22.31 4.94 13.08
N VAL A 116 22.67 3.66 13.09
CA VAL A 116 24.06 3.23 13.31
C VAL A 116 24.96 3.60 12.13
N LEU A 117 24.43 3.51 10.90
CA LEU A 117 25.19 3.85 9.68
C LEU A 117 25.14 5.36 9.37
N HIS A 118 24.11 6.06 9.78
CA HIS A 118 23.96 7.50 9.55
C HIS A 118 25.02 8.33 10.29
N VAL A 119 25.49 7.87 11.41
CA VAL A 119 26.61 8.50 12.13
C VAL A 119 27.91 8.46 11.31
N THR A 120 28.02 7.50 10.37
CA THR A 120 29.20 7.31 9.55
C THR A 120 29.09 7.85 8.12
N SER A 121 27.87 8.17 7.62
CA SER A 121 27.66 8.66 6.27
C SER A 121 26.54 9.70 6.15
N ALA A 122 26.63 10.74 6.97
CA ALA A 122 25.63 11.82 7.05
C ALA A 122 25.39 12.60 5.74
N LEU A 123 26.11 12.33 4.67
CA LEU A 123 26.04 13.04 3.40
C LEU A 123 25.33 12.26 2.28
N ASP A 124 24.93 11.01 2.54
CA ASP A 124 24.26 10.19 1.52
C ASP A 124 22.75 10.38 1.62
N LYS A 125 22.18 11.21 0.72
CA LYS A 125 20.74 11.47 0.66
C LYS A 125 19.93 10.26 0.21
N ASP A 126 20.52 9.32 -0.51
CA ASP A 126 19.85 8.09 -0.96
C ASP A 126 19.72 7.08 0.17
N PHE A 127 20.47 7.28 1.21
CA PHE A 127 20.48 6.44 2.39
C PHE A 127 19.15 6.45 3.17
N CYS A 128 18.39 7.54 3.08
CA CYS A 128 17.11 7.69 3.76
C CYS A 128 15.92 7.09 2.98
N LYS A 129 16.12 6.72 1.70
CA LYS A 129 15.09 6.09 0.88
C LYS A 129 15.23 4.58 0.87
N ASN A 130 14.49 3.94 1.75
CA ASN A 130 14.53 2.49 1.86
C ASN A 130 13.55 1.79 0.97
N VAL A 131 12.35 2.32 0.93
CA VAL A 131 11.23 1.72 0.25
C VAL A 131 10.53 2.81 -0.53
N ASP A 132 10.39 2.62 -1.82
CA ASP A 132 9.58 3.49 -2.66
C ASP A 132 8.11 3.10 -2.52
N ILE A 133 7.26 4.06 -2.19
CA ILE A 133 5.82 3.85 -2.13
C ILE A 133 5.18 4.54 -3.32
N VAL A 134 4.66 3.75 -4.23
CA VAL A 134 3.84 4.22 -5.35
C VAL A 134 2.38 4.00 -4.95
N TRP A 135 1.62 5.06 -4.91
CA TRP A 135 0.24 4.96 -4.43
C TRP A 135 -0.75 5.58 -5.40
N GLY A 136 -1.97 5.09 -5.33
CA GLY A 136 -3.08 5.58 -6.13
C GLY A 136 -4.38 5.63 -5.34
N LEU A 137 -5.32 6.36 -5.89
CA LEU A 137 -6.62 6.62 -5.30
C LEU A 137 -7.70 6.30 -6.32
N SER A 138 -8.65 5.45 -5.96
CA SER A 138 -9.73 5.06 -6.85
C SER A 138 -11.08 5.01 -6.13
N HIS A 139 -12.13 4.84 -6.91
CA HIS A 139 -13.50 4.73 -6.43
C HIS A 139 -14.21 3.59 -7.11
N ARG A 140 -15.01 2.83 -6.39
CA ARG A 140 -15.91 1.85 -6.98
C ARG A 140 -17.24 1.80 -6.26
N LYS A 141 -18.26 1.27 -6.93
CA LYS A 141 -19.59 1.05 -6.35
C LYS A 141 -19.76 -0.41 -5.98
N SER A 142 -20.38 -0.66 -4.84
CA SER A 142 -20.75 -1.99 -4.38
C SER A 142 -22.10 -1.95 -3.68
N THR A 143 -22.85 -3.03 -3.77
CA THR A 143 -24.11 -3.20 -3.04
C THR A 143 -23.88 -3.90 -1.69
N GLU A 144 -22.75 -4.55 -1.51
CA GLU A 144 -22.48 -5.41 -0.35
C GLU A 144 -21.52 -4.79 0.65
N ILE A 145 -20.55 -4.02 0.16
CA ILE A 145 -19.48 -3.47 1.00
C ILE A 145 -19.40 -1.98 0.79
N ILE A 146 -19.49 -1.24 1.88
CA ILE A 146 -19.34 0.21 1.88
C ILE A 146 -18.21 0.55 2.83
N GLY A 147 -17.28 1.38 2.38
CA GLY A 147 -16.16 1.78 3.21
C GLY A 147 -14.91 2.08 2.41
N ARG A 148 -13.83 1.47 2.82
CA ARG A 148 -12.51 1.60 2.18
C ARG A 148 -11.92 0.24 1.91
N GLU A 149 -11.27 0.12 0.78
CA GLU A 149 -10.47 -1.05 0.44
C GLU A 149 -9.04 -0.57 0.21
N VAL A 150 -8.10 -1.19 0.88
CA VAL A 150 -6.68 -0.89 0.72
C VAL A 150 -6.00 -2.12 0.16
N ASN A 151 -5.43 -1.98 -1.02
CA ASN A 151 -4.68 -3.02 -1.71
C ASN A 151 -3.19 -2.71 -1.63
N VAL A 152 -2.42 -3.66 -1.16
CA VAL A 152 -0.98 -3.50 -0.93
C VAL A 152 -0.23 -4.64 -1.60
N ILE A 153 0.73 -4.29 -2.45
CA ILE A 153 1.67 -5.25 -3.05
C ILE A 153 3.08 -4.80 -2.69
N VAL A 154 3.85 -5.68 -2.09
CA VAL A 154 5.23 -5.40 -1.66
C VAL A 154 6.19 -6.25 -2.46
N GLY A 155 7.20 -5.62 -3.03
CA GLY A 155 8.30 -6.29 -3.73
C GLY A 155 9.51 -6.45 -2.82
N TYR A 156 10.10 -7.64 -2.87
CA TYR A 156 11.27 -8.03 -2.07
C TYR A 156 12.45 -8.39 -2.99
N LYS A 157 13.61 -7.96 -2.60
CA LYS A 157 14.88 -8.35 -3.26
C LYS A 157 15.49 -9.62 -2.67
#